data_147ee2da5bee0a223cfb2d44de0fa3d4
#
_entry.id   147ee2da5bee0a223cfb2d44de0fa3d4
#
_cell.length_a   1.000
_cell.length_b   1.000
_cell.length_c   1.000
_cell.angle_alpha   90.00
_cell.angle_beta   90.00
_cell.angle_gamma   90.00
#
_symmetry.space_group_name_H-M   'P 1'
#
loop_
_entity.id
_entity.type
_entity.pdbx_description
1 polymer ?
#
loop_
_entity_poly.entity_id
_entity_poly.type
_entity_poly.pdbx_seq_one_letter_code
_entity_poly.pdbx_strand_id
1 'polypeptide(L)'
;MQSKDSRIIYIGTLDERQTRNPTTAVGLISVFKSAGFTVYSASKARSKGKRLAAMLWTVLCYGTKNTIVVVDTYSTQSFYYALAVGILCRIKGLRYIPILHGGDLPKRLSQSPALAKFYFSNASVTVAPSPYLAEWARAHGFKSTVIPNGLDLTQYPYNGQRVKNHTVLWVRALAAIYQPQLALEVLQLLQNKYKEARMIMVGPDKEDLLKSCQDHAEKHALNVQFVGKQSKAQWIERSQEASVFINTSRVDNTPVSVVEAMALGLPVVSTDVGGLPHLITHGVNGFLVPSTSAQGFADKVSALWDDEVDVHLLGQNARQKSLQSDWPSVQALWQTLINDLKN
;
A
#
# COMPACT_ATOMS: atom_id res chain seq x y z
N MET A 1 5.66 33.97 -0.68
CA MET A 1 6.06 33.94 -2.11
C MET A 1 6.92 32.70 -2.32
N GLN A 2 6.40 31.66 -2.99
CA GLN A 2 7.24 30.53 -3.39
C GLN A 2 8.24 31.02 -4.44
N SER A 3 9.53 30.77 -4.25
CA SER A 3 10.53 31.08 -5.27
C SER A 3 10.19 30.31 -6.54
N LYS A 4 10.11 30.96 -7.67
CA LYS A 4 9.77 30.41 -9.01
C LYS A 4 10.67 29.25 -9.48
N ASP A 5 11.62 28.76 -8.69
CA ASP A 5 12.67 27.80 -9.09
C ASP A 5 12.75 26.54 -8.22
N SER A 6 11.64 26.18 -7.54
CA SER A 6 11.61 24.98 -6.71
C SER A 6 11.38 23.73 -7.55
N ARG A 7 12.41 22.87 -7.68
CA ARG A 7 12.40 21.67 -8.52
C ARG A 7 12.31 20.40 -7.68
N ILE A 8 11.53 19.44 -8.16
CA ILE A 8 11.50 18.10 -7.62
C ILE A 8 11.90 17.12 -8.72
N ILE A 9 12.80 16.22 -8.41
CA ILE A 9 13.08 15.05 -9.24
C ILE A 9 12.47 13.83 -8.56
N TYR A 10 11.54 13.16 -9.22
CA TYR A 10 10.92 11.94 -8.72
C TYR A 10 11.54 10.72 -9.40
N ILE A 11 12.16 9.85 -8.60
CA ILE A 11 12.80 8.62 -9.03
C ILE A 11 12.00 7.44 -8.50
N GLY A 12 11.28 6.78 -9.38
CA GLY A 12 10.41 5.65 -9.01
C GLY A 12 9.97 4.83 -10.21
N THR A 13 9.12 3.84 -10.01
CA THR A 13 8.55 3.04 -11.09
C THR A 13 7.32 3.72 -11.65
N LEU A 14 7.48 4.35 -12.82
CA LEU A 14 6.39 5.00 -13.55
C LEU A 14 5.95 4.10 -14.69
N ASP A 15 4.92 3.31 -14.50
CA ASP A 15 4.29 2.55 -15.57
C ASP A 15 3.06 3.30 -16.09
N GLU A 16 3.27 4.16 -17.10
CA GLU A 16 2.19 4.94 -17.73
C GLU A 16 1.15 4.08 -18.47
N ARG A 17 1.46 2.79 -18.75
CA ARG A 17 0.51 1.86 -19.35
C ARG A 17 -0.50 1.31 -18.35
N GLN A 18 -0.28 1.50 -17.06
CA GLN A 18 -1.27 1.24 -16.02
C GLN A 18 -2.23 2.45 -15.86
N THR A 19 -2.66 3.04 -16.98
CA THR A 19 -3.63 4.16 -16.98
C THR A 19 -4.93 3.85 -16.24
N ARG A 20 -5.25 2.55 -16.08
CA ARG A 20 -6.44 2.09 -15.34
C ARG A 20 -6.25 2.03 -13.82
N ASN A 21 -5.00 1.99 -13.32
CA ASN A 21 -4.67 1.99 -11.90
C ASN A 21 -3.40 2.83 -11.70
N PRO A 22 -3.50 4.16 -11.58
CA PRO A 22 -2.34 5.01 -11.39
C PRO A 22 -1.60 4.60 -10.10
N THR A 23 -0.28 4.46 -10.19
CA THR A 23 0.54 4.16 -9.01
C THR A 23 0.55 5.38 -8.08
N THR A 24 0.82 5.18 -6.79
CA THR A 24 1.04 6.28 -5.83
C THR A 24 2.04 7.31 -6.34
N ALA A 25 3.05 6.86 -7.11
CA ALA A 25 4.04 7.73 -7.75
C ALA A 25 3.42 8.73 -8.73
N VAL A 26 2.48 8.30 -9.57
CA VAL A 26 1.80 9.18 -10.54
C VAL A 26 0.96 10.23 -9.83
N GLY A 27 0.21 9.81 -8.81
CA GLY A 27 -0.59 10.72 -7.99
C GLY A 27 0.29 11.76 -7.27
N LEU A 28 1.41 11.32 -6.67
CA LEU A 28 2.32 12.21 -5.97
C LEU A 28 3.01 13.23 -6.90
N ILE A 29 3.37 12.82 -8.12
CA ILE A 29 3.87 13.74 -9.15
C ILE A 29 2.82 14.80 -9.50
N SER A 30 1.55 14.41 -9.64
CA SER A 30 0.45 15.33 -9.89
C SER A 30 0.30 16.34 -8.75
N VAL A 31 0.34 15.85 -7.50
CA VAL A 31 0.30 16.68 -6.29
C VAL A 31 1.44 17.70 -6.25
N PHE A 32 2.67 17.31 -6.55
CA PHE A 32 3.79 18.26 -6.60
C PHE A 32 3.61 19.30 -7.69
N LYS A 33 3.12 18.91 -8.87
CA LYS A 33 2.84 19.86 -9.96
C LYS A 33 1.74 20.86 -9.58
N SER A 34 0.64 20.39 -8.99
CA SER A 34 -0.46 21.26 -8.53
C SER A 34 -0.03 22.21 -7.40
N ALA A 35 0.97 21.80 -6.60
CA ALA A 35 1.59 22.64 -5.58
C ALA A 35 2.61 23.66 -6.15
N GLY A 36 2.75 23.75 -7.49
CA GLY A 36 3.60 24.75 -8.17
C GLY A 36 5.06 24.35 -8.32
N PHE A 37 5.43 23.06 -8.09
CA PHE A 37 6.78 22.60 -8.34
C PHE A 37 7.00 22.22 -9.81
N THR A 38 8.21 22.52 -10.33
CA THR A 38 8.67 21.92 -11.59
C THR A 38 9.12 20.49 -11.30
N VAL A 39 8.42 19.47 -11.85
CA VAL A 39 8.70 18.08 -11.56
C VAL A 39 9.30 17.38 -12.78
N TYR A 40 10.49 16.82 -12.59
CA TYR A 40 11.12 15.88 -13.51
C TYR A 40 10.98 14.47 -12.98
N SER A 41 10.82 13.49 -13.85
CA SER A 41 10.70 12.09 -13.43
C SER A 41 11.42 11.14 -14.39
N ALA A 42 12.01 10.09 -13.86
CA ALA A 42 12.69 9.07 -14.65
C ALA A 42 12.24 7.68 -14.22
N SER A 43 11.88 6.84 -15.19
CA SER A 43 11.72 5.38 -15.06
C SER A 43 10.76 4.73 -16.08
N LYS A 44 10.78 5.20 -17.33
CA LYS A 44 9.97 4.60 -18.40
C LYS A 44 10.65 3.38 -19.06
N ALA A 45 11.94 3.13 -18.81
CA ALA A 45 12.71 2.11 -19.50
C ALA A 45 12.45 0.69 -18.95
N ARG A 46 12.22 -0.28 -19.85
CA ARG A 46 12.02 -1.70 -19.49
C ARG A 46 13.31 -2.39 -19.06
N SER A 47 14.41 -2.11 -19.74
CA SER A 47 15.73 -2.68 -19.42
C SER A 47 16.27 -2.12 -18.11
N LYS A 48 16.75 -2.99 -17.22
CA LYS A 48 17.29 -2.64 -15.91
C LYS A 48 18.43 -1.61 -16.00
N GLY A 49 19.39 -1.82 -16.92
CA GLY A 49 20.51 -0.90 -17.13
C GLY A 49 20.07 0.46 -17.70
N LYS A 50 19.19 0.46 -18.73
CA LYS A 50 18.65 1.70 -19.30
C LYS A 50 17.82 2.49 -18.28
N ARG A 51 17.13 1.79 -17.37
CA ARG A 51 16.37 2.42 -16.28
C ARG A 51 17.29 3.15 -15.31
N LEU A 52 18.35 2.49 -14.83
CA LEU A 52 19.34 3.12 -13.95
C LEU A 52 20.01 4.30 -14.63
N ALA A 53 20.44 4.14 -15.89
CA ALA A 53 21.07 5.23 -16.66
C ALA A 53 20.12 6.44 -16.79
N ALA A 54 18.83 6.22 -17.09
CA ALA A 54 17.85 7.29 -17.18
C ALA A 54 17.64 8.00 -15.82
N MET A 55 17.60 7.26 -14.70
CA MET A 55 17.48 7.83 -13.36
C MET A 55 18.68 8.73 -13.03
N LEU A 56 19.89 8.23 -13.24
CA LEU A 56 21.12 8.99 -12.99
C LEU A 56 21.23 10.19 -13.92
N TRP A 57 20.90 10.02 -15.20
CA TRP A 57 20.91 11.12 -16.19
C TRP A 57 19.95 12.24 -15.80
N THR A 58 18.74 11.89 -15.35
CA THR A 58 17.76 12.90 -14.90
C THR A 58 18.31 13.72 -13.72
N VAL A 59 18.95 13.07 -12.73
CA VAL A 59 19.57 13.76 -11.60
C VAL A 59 20.76 14.61 -12.05
N LEU A 60 21.56 14.12 -12.99
CA LEU A 60 22.71 14.88 -13.54
C LEU A 60 22.26 16.16 -14.25
N CYS A 61 21.28 16.05 -15.15
CA CYS A 61 20.83 17.16 -16.01
C CYS A 61 19.98 18.19 -15.28
N TYR A 62 19.08 17.75 -14.39
CA TYR A 62 18.07 18.63 -13.78
C TYR A 62 18.33 18.96 -12.30
N GLY A 63 19.29 18.26 -11.67
CA GLY A 63 19.64 18.49 -10.26
C GLY A 63 20.46 19.76 -10.08
N THR A 64 19.88 20.77 -9.43
CA THR A 64 20.49 22.02 -8.98
C THR A 64 20.43 22.14 -7.47
N LYS A 65 21.14 23.09 -6.84
CA LYS A 65 21.16 23.27 -5.37
C LYS A 65 19.77 23.39 -4.73
N ASN A 66 18.76 23.88 -5.48
CA ASN A 66 17.39 24.03 -5.01
C ASN A 66 16.49 22.85 -5.35
N THR A 67 17.06 21.74 -5.83
CA THR A 67 16.33 20.54 -6.19
C THR A 67 16.22 19.59 -5.00
N ILE A 68 15.03 19.06 -4.77
CA ILE A 68 14.79 17.92 -3.87
C ILE A 68 14.56 16.67 -4.71
N VAL A 69 15.31 15.62 -4.43
CA VAL A 69 15.18 14.34 -5.13
C VAL A 69 14.38 13.37 -4.27
N VAL A 70 13.18 12.97 -4.71
CA VAL A 70 12.33 12.00 -4.04
C VAL A 70 12.56 10.63 -4.67
N VAL A 71 12.84 9.60 -3.87
CA VAL A 71 13.33 8.30 -4.34
C VAL A 71 12.51 7.15 -3.75
N ASP A 72 11.76 6.43 -4.59
CA ASP A 72 11.09 5.19 -4.17
C ASP A 72 12.13 4.15 -3.76
N THR A 73 12.01 3.62 -2.55
CA THR A 73 12.94 2.65 -1.97
C THR A 73 12.21 1.35 -1.63
N TYR A 74 12.53 0.27 -2.35
CA TYR A 74 11.90 -1.05 -2.20
C TYR A 74 12.88 -2.07 -1.62
N SER A 75 12.34 -3.16 -1.08
CA SER A 75 13.13 -4.30 -0.57
C SER A 75 13.83 -5.16 -1.65
N THR A 76 13.47 -4.97 -2.92
CA THR A 76 13.97 -5.74 -4.07
C THR A 76 15.29 -5.19 -4.62
N GLN A 77 15.75 -5.69 -5.78
CA GLN A 77 16.90 -5.14 -6.52
C GLN A 77 16.78 -3.62 -6.77
N SER A 78 15.58 -3.05 -6.72
CA SER A 78 15.37 -1.60 -6.84
C SER A 78 16.03 -0.78 -5.73
N PHE A 79 16.39 -1.41 -4.59
CA PHE A 79 17.20 -0.77 -3.55
C PHE A 79 18.55 -0.26 -4.09
N TYR A 80 19.21 -1.03 -4.96
CA TYR A 80 20.50 -0.61 -5.53
C TYR A 80 20.36 0.59 -6.47
N TYR A 81 19.21 0.77 -7.12
CA TYR A 81 18.95 1.98 -7.91
C TYR A 81 18.80 3.19 -7.00
N ALA A 82 18.05 3.05 -5.92
CA ALA A 82 17.88 4.10 -4.92
C ALA A 82 19.25 4.47 -4.30
N LEU A 83 20.07 3.49 -3.96
CA LEU A 83 21.42 3.68 -3.44
C LEU A 83 22.30 4.46 -4.43
N ALA A 84 22.33 4.07 -5.71
CA ALA A 84 23.12 4.75 -6.75
C ALA A 84 22.68 6.22 -6.93
N VAL A 85 21.36 6.48 -6.90
CA VAL A 85 20.81 7.84 -6.93
C VAL A 85 21.21 8.62 -5.68
N GLY A 86 21.15 8.01 -4.48
CA GLY A 86 21.57 8.64 -3.23
C GLY A 86 23.07 9.02 -3.23
N ILE A 87 23.94 8.14 -3.77
CA ILE A 87 25.38 8.44 -3.96
C ILE A 87 25.56 9.65 -4.87
N LEU A 88 24.86 9.69 -6.00
CA LEU A 88 24.93 10.81 -6.94
C LEU A 88 24.42 12.11 -6.31
N CYS A 89 23.32 12.04 -5.54
CA CYS A 89 22.81 13.21 -4.81
C CYS A 89 23.86 13.75 -3.82
N ARG A 90 24.53 12.86 -3.09
CA ARG A 90 25.61 13.26 -2.16
C ARG A 90 26.77 13.94 -2.89
N ILE A 91 27.24 13.36 -4.01
CA ILE A 91 28.33 13.94 -4.82
C ILE A 91 27.96 15.34 -5.33
N LYS A 92 26.71 15.54 -5.73
CA LYS A 92 26.20 16.83 -6.22
C LYS A 92 25.75 17.80 -5.12
N GLY A 93 25.78 17.41 -3.84
CA GLY A 93 25.26 18.20 -2.72
C GLY A 93 23.75 18.43 -2.79
N LEU A 94 22.98 17.48 -3.36
CA LEU A 94 21.53 17.55 -3.47
C LEU A 94 20.85 16.92 -2.26
N ARG A 95 19.73 17.51 -1.83
CA ARG A 95 18.84 16.93 -0.83
C ARG A 95 18.06 15.77 -1.45
N TYR A 96 17.97 14.62 -0.76
CA TYR A 96 17.10 13.54 -1.20
C TYR A 96 16.28 12.96 -0.07
N ILE A 97 15.11 12.45 -0.45
CA ILE A 97 14.06 11.91 0.43
C ILE A 97 13.73 10.50 -0.05
N PRO A 98 14.21 9.44 0.63
CA PRO A 98 13.71 8.08 0.41
C PRO A 98 12.24 7.94 0.82
N ILE A 99 11.41 7.32 -0.04
CA ILE A 99 10.08 6.82 0.34
C ILE A 99 10.19 5.32 0.55
N LEU A 100 9.84 4.84 1.73
CA LEU A 100 9.92 3.43 2.09
C LEU A 100 8.72 2.65 1.56
N HIS A 101 8.96 1.62 0.77
CA HIS A 101 7.91 0.76 0.22
C HIS A 101 8.11 -0.71 0.59
N GLY A 102 7.00 -1.36 0.99
CA GLY A 102 6.93 -2.78 1.30
C GLY A 102 7.29 -3.14 2.74
N GLY A 103 6.51 -4.06 3.31
CA GLY A 103 6.65 -4.52 4.70
C GLY A 103 7.93 -5.31 4.98
N ASP A 104 8.56 -5.89 3.94
CA ASP A 104 9.79 -6.68 4.06
C ASP A 104 11.09 -5.82 3.98
N LEU A 105 10.94 -4.49 3.90
CA LEU A 105 12.09 -3.58 3.81
C LEU A 105 13.01 -3.66 5.02
N PRO A 106 12.55 -3.74 6.29
CA PRO A 106 13.39 -3.93 7.45
C PRO A 106 14.30 -5.16 7.36
N LYS A 107 13.75 -6.32 6.95
CA LYS A 107 14.50 -7.55 6.75
C LYS A 107 15.56 -7.41 5.65
N ARG A 108 15.19 -6.76 4.53
CA ARG A 108 16.15 -6.51 3.45
C ARG A 108 17.31 -5.63 3.90
N LEU A 109 17.06 -4.60 4.69
CA LEU A 109 18.08 -3.65 5.12
C LEU A 109 19.00 -4.27 6.17
N SER A 110 18.51 -5.18 7.01
CA SER A 110 19.34 -5.95 7.95
C SER A 110 20.36 -6.86 7.26
N GLN A 111 20.12 -7.26 6.02
CA GLN A 111 21.06 -8.04 5.20
C GLN A 111 22.25 -7.22 4.64
N SER A 112 22.15 -5.89 4.64
CA SER A 112 23.18 -4.99 4.14
C SER A 112 23.27 -3.72 5.00
N PRO A 113 23.61 -3.85 6.30
CA PRO A 113 23.47 -2.76 7.26
C PRO A 113 24.39 -1.57 6.94
N ALA A 114 25.60 -1.80 6.41
CA ALA A 114 26.50 -0.73 6.02
C ALA A 114 25.95 0.12 4.86
N LEU A 115 25.37 -0.53 3.83
CA LEU A 115 24.74 0.18 2.70
C LEU A 115 23.47 0.92 3.14
N ALA A 116 22.66 0.30 4.00
CA ALA A 116 21.48 0.93 4.58
C ALA A 116 21.87 2.17 5.40
N LYS A 117 22.84 2.02 6.30
CA LYS A 117 23.36 3.13 7.10
C LYS A 117 23.87 4.26 6.21
N PHE A 118 24.70 3.94 5.22
CA PHE A 118 25.21 4.93 4.28
C PHE A 118 24.07 5.67 3.57
N TYR A 119 23.10 4.95 3.02
CA TYR A 119 22.00 5.53 2.25
C TYR A 119 21.10 6.42 3.10
N PHE A 120 20.61 5.93 4.23
CA PHE A 120 19.65 6.68 5.05
C PHE A 120 20.28 7.77 5.90
N SER A 121 21.53 7.61 6.38
CA SER A 121 22.20 8.67 7.15
C SER A 121 22.56 9.90 6.31
N ASN A 122 22.65 9.77 4.99
CA ASN A 122 22.87 10.89 4.09
C ASN A 122 21.57 11.48 3.50
N ALA A 123 20.42 10.87 3.77
CA ALA A 123 19.12 11.40 3.39
C ALA A 123 18.75 12.61 4.25
N SER A 124 18.05 13.59 3.68
CA SER A 124 17.54 14.74 4.44
C SER A 124 16.52 14.30 5.49
N VAL A 125 15.62 13.43 5.09
CA VAL A 125 14.61 12.75 5.90
C VAL A 125 14.11 11.55 5.11
N THR A 126 13.66 10.52 5.79
CA THR A 126 12.99 9.36 5.18
C THR A 126 11.48 9.50 5.34
N VAL A 127 10.71 9.27 4.30
CA VAL A 127 9.25 9.23 4.34
C VAL A 127 8.80 7.77 4.40
N ALA A 128 7.98 7.45 5.38
CA ALA A 128 7.37 6.13 5.54
C ALA A 128 5.85 6.24 5.38
N PRO A 129 5.18 5.34 4.64
CA PRO A 129 3.74 5.37 4.49
C PRO A 129 2.99 4.82 5.73
N SER A 130 3.73 4.33 6.73
CA SER A 130 3.17 3.86 8.00
C SER A 130 4.08 4.18 9.18
N PRO A 131 3.52 4.26 10.40
CA PRO A 131 4.30 4.32 11.62
C PRO A 131 5.28 3.13 11.77
N TYR A 132 4.89 1.92 11.37
CA TYR A 132 5.73 0.71 11.39
C TYR A 132 7.12 0.93 10.76
N LEU A 133 7.16 1.43 9.53
CA LEU A 133 8.43 1.70 8.85
C LEU A 133 9.14 2.95 9.40
N ALA A 134 8.38 3.96 9.86
CA ALA A 134 8.96 5.15 10.46
C ALA A 134 9.64 4.85 11.79
N GLU A 135 9.03 4.03 12.63
CA GLU A 135 9.59 3.58 13.91
C GLU A 135 10.82 2.71 13.69
N TRP A 136 10.76 1.79 12.73
CA TRP A 136 11.94 1.03 12.33
C TRP A 136 13.10 1.96 11.94
N ALA A 137 12.86 2.96 11.10
CA ALA A 137 13.89 3.89 10.66
C ALA A 137 14.47 4.69 11.84
N ARG A 138 13.62 5.21 12.74
CA ARG A 138 14.05 5.96 13.95
C ARG A 138 14.84 5.08 14.90
N ALA A 139 14.42 3.83 15.12
CA ALA A 139 15.14 2.87 15.95
C ALA A 139 16.57 2.58 15.44
N HIS A 140 16.82 2.78 14.13
CA HIS A 140 18.15 2.67 13.53
C HIS A 140 18.88 4.02 13.39
N GLY A 141 18.39 5.08 14.05
CA GLY A 141 19.00 6.41 14.07
C GLY A 141 18.76 7.25 12.80
N PHE A 142 17.80 6.87 11.94
CA PHE A 142 17.47 7.64 10.74
C PHE A 142 16.32 8.62 11.00
N LYS A 143 16.45 9.86 10.50
CA LYS A 143 15.34 10.81 10.51
C LYS A 143 14.18 10.27 9.67
N SER A 144 12.98 10.18 10.26
CA SER A 144 11.82 9.65 9.55
C SER A 144 10.53 10.37 9.94
N THR A 145 9.69 10.61 8.94
CA THR A 145 8.33 11.13 9.10
C THR A 145 7.31 10.21 8.43
N VAL A 146 6.08 10.25 8.90
CA VAL A 146 4.98 9.46 8.33
C VAL A 146 4.19 10.32 7.35
N ILE A 147 4.12 9.89 6.09
CA ILE A 147 3.20 10.45 5.10
C ILE A 147 2.54 9.26 4.41
N PRO A 148 1.23 9.05 4.59
CA PRO A 148 0.50 7.92 4.00
C PRO A 148 0.57 7.90 2.46
N ASN A 149 0.37 6.74 1.87
CA ASN A 149 0.13 6.64 0.43
C ASN A 149 -1.17 7.36 0.09
N GLY A 150 -1.13 8.22 -0.93
CA GLY A 150 -2.30 8.97 -1.38
C GLY A 150 -3.32 8.09 -2.10
N LEU A 151 -4.59 8.35 -1.82
CA LEU A 151 -5.75 7.73 -2.43
C LEU A 151 -6.73 8.81 -2.90
N ASP A 152 -7.30 8.63 -4.08
CA ASP A 152 -8.40 9.50 -4.56
C ASP A 152 -9.73 8.99 -4.02
N LEU A 153 -10.15 9.53 -2.89
CA LEU A 153 -11.36 9.10 -2.20
C LEU A 153 -12.65 9.40 -2.95
N THR A 154 -12.62 10.23 -3.99
CA THR A 154 -13.79 10.48 -4.85
C THR A 154 -14.18 9.23 -5.66
N GLN A 155 -13.24 8.32 -5.87
CA GLN A 155 -13.49 7.06 -6.56
C GLN A 155 -14.12 5.98 -5.67
N TYR A 156 -14.21 6.20 -4.35
CA TYR A 156 -14.71 5.22 -3.38
C TYR A 156 -16.00 5.71 -2.75
N PRO A 157 -17.16 5.41 -3.39
CA PRO A 157 -18.47 5.86 -2.89
C PRO A 157 -18.77 5.21 -1.54
N TYR A 158 -19.17 6.03 -0.60
CA TYR A 158 -19.59 5.62 0.73
C TYR A 158 -20.96 6.20 1.04
N ASN A 159 -21.96 5.34 1.22
CA ASN A 159 -23.34 5.72 1.52
C ASN A 159 -23.80 5.32 2.94
N GLY A 160 -22.88 4.78 3.76
CA GLY A 160 -23.18 4.32 5.11
C GLY A 160 -23.99 3.02 5.18
N GLN A 161 -24.46 2.49 4.06
CA GLN A 161 -25.24 1.26 4.02
C GLN A 161 -24.43 0.12 3.42
N ARG A 162 -24.60 -1.08 3.95
CA ARG A 162 -23.98 -2.30 3.45
C ARG A 162 -25.02 -3.38 3.21
N VAL A 163 -24.76 -4.19 2.20
CA VAL A 163 -25.57 -5.35 1.88
C VAL A 163 -25.43 -6.36 3.03
N LYS A 164 -26.58 -6.78 3.59
CA LYS A 164 -26.63 -7.90 4.53
C LYS A 164 -26.67 -9.19 3.73
N ASN A 165 -25.52 -9.78 3.51
CA ASN A 165 -25.35 -11.09 2.86
C ASN A 165 -24.10 -11.79 3.39
N HIS A 166 -23.86 -13.03 2.99
CA HIS A 166 -22.72 -13.81 3.41
C HIS A 166 -21.63 -13.86 2.31
N THR A 167 -21.22 -12.68 1.82
CA THR A 167 -20.19 -12.58 0.78
C THR A 167 -18.92 -11.93 1.32
N VAL A 168 -17.82 -12.67 1.24
CA VAL A 168 -16.47 -12.23 1.60
C VAL A 168 -15.75 -11.71 0.35
N LEU A 169 -15.07 -10.58 0.47
CA LEU A 169 -14.18 -10.05 -0.57
C LEU A 169 -12.72 -10.18 -0.14
N TRP A 170 -11.89 -10.69 -1.03
CA TRP A 170 -10.43 -10.76 -0.90
C TRP A 170 -9.78 -10.13 -2.13
N VAL A 171 -8.92 -9.11 -1.95
CA VAL A 171 -8.30 -8.36 -3.06
C VAL A 171 -6.80 -8.33 -2.90
N ARG A 172 -6.11 -9.30 -3.51
CA ARG A 172 -4.65 -9.46 -3.52
C ARG A 172 -4.21 -10.26 -4.74
N ALA A 173 -2.92 -10.16 -5.09
CA ALA A 173 -2.35 -11.13 -6.01
C ALA A 173 -2.33 -12.53 -5.36
N LEU A 174 -2.56 -13.57 -6.16
CA LEU A 174 -2.31 -14.94 -5.73
C LEU A 174 -0.79 -15.14 -5.62
N ALA A 175 -0.28 -15.01 -4.40
CA ALA A 175 1.13 -15.18 -4.03
C ALA A 175 1.20 -15.65 -2.58
N ALA A 176 2.19 -16.48 -2.24
CA ALA A 176 2.33 -17.14 -0.93
C ALA A 176 2.36 -16.15 0.23
N ILE A 177 2.93 -14.96 0.03
CA ILE A 177 2.98 -13.90 1.04
C ILE A 177 1.58 -13.37 1.44
N TYR A 178 0.57 -13.49 0.58
CA TYR A 178 -0.81 -13.06 0.84
C TYR A 178 -1.74 -14.19 1.26
N GLN A 179 -1.25 -15.41 1.36
CA GLN A 179 -1.94 -16.59 1.87
C GLN A 179 -3.34 -16.80 1.27
N PRO A 180 -3.49 -16.96 -0.06
CA PRO A 180 -4.80 -17.21 -0.66
C PRO A 180 -5.44 -18.51 -0.14
N GLN A 181 -4.62 -19.51 0.23
CA GLN A 181 -5.07 -20.77 0.80
C GLN A 181 -5.77 -20.56 2.15
N LEU A 182 -5.20 -19.70 3.03
CA LEU A 182 -5.83 -19.34 4.31
C LEU A 182 -7.21 -18.70 4.09
N ALA A 183 -7.36 -17.88 3.04
CA ALA A 183 -8.66 -17.28 2.70
C ALA A 183 -9.70 -18.36 2.33
N LEU A 184 -9.29 -19.42 1.61
CA LEU A 184 -10.17 -20.55 1.29
C LEU A 184 -10.52 -21.38 2.53
N GLU A 185 -9.58 -21.59 3.43
CA GLU A 185 -9.84 -22.26 4.72
C GLU A 185 -10.85 -21.47 5.57
N VAL A 186 -10.75 -20.13 5.57
CA VAL A 186 -11.76 -19.25 6.21
C VAL A 186 -13.14 -19.48 5.59
N LEU A 187 -13.23 -19.49 4.24
CA LEU A 187 -14.51 -19.74 3.57
C LEU A 187 -15.08 -21.11 3.92
N GLN A 188 -14.24 -22.14 3.98
CA GLN A 188 -14.67 -23.49 4.38
C GLN A 188 -15.30 -23.50 5.77
N LEU A 189 -14.67 -22.84 6.75
CA LEU A 189 -15.22 -22.71 8.10
C LEU A 189 -16.55 -21.95 8.12
N LEU A 190 -16.64 -20.86 7.35
CA LEU A 190 -17.87 -20.07 7.23
C LEU A 190 -19.02 -20.87 6.60
N GLN A 191 -18.75 -21.67 5.57
CA GLN A 191 -19.78 -22.51 4.92
C GLN A 191 -20.29 -23.66 5.82
N ASN A 192 -19.57 -24.05 6.86
CA ASN A 192 -20.09 -25.00 7.86
C ASN A 192 -21.29 -24.38 8.60
N LYS A 193 -21.29 -23.07 8.86
CA LYS A 193 -22.36 -22.37 9.58
C LYS A 193 -23.35 -21.69 8.62
N TYR A 194 -22.88 -21.08 7.55
CA TYR A 194 -23.65 -20.32 6.56
C TYR A 194 -23.51 -20.98 5.19
N LYS A 195 -24.47 -21.82 4.81
CA LYS A 195 -24.39 -22.66 3.58
C LYS A 195 -24.29 -21.83 2.29
N GLU A 196 -24.85 -20.62 2.30
CA GLU A 196 -24.81 -19.65 1.19
C GLU A 196 -23.55 -18.77 1.20
N ALA A 197 -22.66 -18.92 2.16
CA ALA A 197 -21.44 -18.13 2.23
C ALA A 197 -20.61 -18.31 0.95
N ARG A 198 -20.17 -17.18 0.40
CA ARG A 198 -19.34 -17.17 -0.82
C ARG A 198 -18.18 -16.19 -0.69
N MET A 199 -17.16 -16.38 -1.54
CA MET A 199 -16.00 -15.50 -1.60
C MET A 199 -15.72 -15.03 -3.02
N ILE A 200 -15.40 -13.76 -3.17
CA ILE A 200 -14.89 -13.18 -4.42
C ILE A 200 -13.40 -12.90 -4.22
N MET A 201 -12.57 -13.57 -4.99
CA MET A 201 -11.10 -13.39 -4.97
C MET A 201 -10.66 -12.61 -6.20
N VAL A 202 -10.11 -11.41 -5.95
CA VAL A 202 -9.67 -10.45 -6.98
C VAL A 202 -8.15 -10.34 -6.96
N GLY A 203 -7.52 -10.56 -8.09
CA GLY A 203 -6.08 -10.31 -8.26
C GLY A 203 -5.43 -11.20 -9.31
N PRO A 204 -4.25 -10.81 -9.80
CA PRO A 204 -3.50 -11.63 -10.75
C PRO A 204 -2.86 -12.82 -10.05
N ASP A 205 -2.73 -13.93 -10.78
CA ASP A 205 -1.84 -15.02 -10.37
C ASP A 205 -0.38 -14.62 -10.66
N LYS A 206 0.45 -14.62 -9.63
CA LYS A 206 1.86 -14.22 -9.72
C LYS A 206 2.86 -15.35 -9.46
N GLU A 207 2.39 -16.41 -8.83
CA GLU A 207 3.23 -17.52 -8.39
C GLU A 207 2.62 -18.88 -8.77
N ASP A 208 1.77 -18.89 -9.82
CA ASP A 208 1.10 -20.08 -10.35
C ASP A 208 0.28 -20.83 -9.29
N LEU A 209 -0.35 -20.06 -8.38
CA LEU A 209 -1.15 -20.60 -7.27
C LEU A 209 -2.63 -20.79 -7.63
N LEU A 210 -3.11 -20.25 -8.75
CA LEU A 210 -4.53 -20.29 -9.11
C LEU A 210 -5.03 -21.73 -9.19
N LYS A 211 -4.27 -22.61 -9.85
CA LYS A 211 -4.66 -24.02 -10.02
C LYS A 211 -4.79 -24.71 -8.66
N SER A 212 -3.82 -24.56 -7.77
CA SER A 212 -3.88 -25.16 -6.44
C SER A 212 -5.04 -24.62 -5.59
N CYS A 213 -5.38 -23.34 -5.72
CA CYS A 213 -6.54 -22.73 -5.08
C CYS A 213 -7.86 -23.27 -5.65
N GLN A 214 -7.95 -23.46 -6.96
CA GLN A 214 -9.12 -24.07 -7.62
C GLN A 214 -9.32 -25.52 -7.20
N ASP A 215 -8.26 -26.33 -7.19
CA ASP A 215 -8.30 -27.73 -6.78
C ASP A 215 -8.75 -27.88 -5.30
N HIS A 216 -8.26 -26.96 -4.42
CA HIS A 216 -8.71 -26.92 -3.04
C HIS A 216 -10.20 -26.53 -2.96
N ALA A 217 -10.63 -25.53 -3.70
CA ALA A 217 -12.02 -25.10 -3.71
C ALA A 217 -12.97 -26.21 -4.22
N GLU A 218 -12.59 -26.91 -5.29
CA GLU A 218 -13.35 -28.04 -5.83
C GLU A 218 -13.43 -29.20 -4.82
N LYS A 219 -12.28 -29.60 -4.26
CA LYS A 219 -12.20 -30.67 -3.26
C LYS A 219 -13.12 -30.44 -2.07
N HIS A 220 -13.28 -29.21 -1.62
CA HIS A 220 -14.09 -28.85 -0.46
C HIS A 220 -15.45 -28.23 -0.81
N ALA A 221 -15.85 -28.27 -2.10
CA ALA A 221 -17.09 -27.69 -2.62
C ALA A 221 -17.31 -26.24 -2.19
N LEU A 222 -16.24 -25.39 -2.26
CA LEU A 222 -16.29 -24.01 -1.82
C LEU A 222 -16.95 -23.11 -2.88
N ASN A 223 -17.86 -22.25 -2.45
CA ASN A 223 -18.48 -21.23 -3.30
C ASN A 223 -17.56 -20.02 -3.44
N VAL A 224 -16.55 -20.15 -4.30
CA VAL A 224 -15.55 -19.11 -4.54
C VAL A 224 -15.49 -18.74 -6.01
N GLN A 225 -15.40 -17.43 -6.28
CA GLN A 225 -15.22 -16.87 -7.61
C GLN A 225 -13.82 -16.26 -7.75
N PHE A 226 -12.97 -16.85 -8.59
CA PHE A 226 -11.66 -16.29 -8.95
C PHE A 226 -11.84 -15.39 -10.19
N VAL A 227 -11.81 -14.06 -9.99
CA VAL A 227 -12.11 -13.10 -11.08
C VAL A 227 -10.85 -12.57 -11.78
N GLY A 228 -9.67 -13.01 -11.32
CA GLY A 228 -8.40 -12.54 -11.88
C GLY A 228 -8.14 -11.05 -11.63
N LYS A 229 -7.24 -10.47 -12.43
CA LYS A 229 -6.88 -9.05 -12.33
C LYS A 229 -8.05 -8.17 -12.81
N GLN A 230 -8.51 -7.28 -11.94
CA GLN A 230 -9.54 -6.29 -12.22
C GLN A 230 -8.96 -4.87 -12.30
N SER A 231 -9.64 -4.00 -13.05
CA SER A 231 -9.42 -2.55 -12.95
C SER A 231 -9.96 -2.02 -11.61
N LYS A 232 -9.55 -0.81 -11.22
CA LYS A 232 -10.04 -0.14 -10.02
C LYS A 232 -11.58 -0.07 -10.01
N ALA A 233 -12.19 0.41 -11.06
CA ALA A 233 -13.64 0.51 -11.18
C ALA A 233 -14.36 -0.85 -11.03
N GLN A 234 -13.84 -1.90 -11.67
CA GLN A 234 -14.43 -3.22 -11.61
C GLN A 234 -14.41 -3.84 -10.21
N TRP A 235 -13.29 -3.71 -9.46
CA TRP A 235 -13.28 -4.29 -8.12
C TRP A 235 -14.07 -3.44 -7.12
N ILE A 236 -14.16 -2.12 -7.32
CA ILE A 236 -15.06 -1.25 -6.54
C ILE A 236 -16.52 -1.69 -6.78
N GLU A 237 -16.90 -1.99 -8.02
CA GLU A 237 -18.22 -2.55 -8.34
C GLU A 237 -18.44 -3.88 -7.61
N ARG A 238 -17.49 -4.82 -7.67
CA ARG A 238 -17.54 -6.08 -6.93
C ARG A 238 -17.67 -5.91 -5.43
N SER A 239 -17.10 -4.84 -4.87
CA SER A 239 -17.21 -4.54 -3.44
C SER A 239 -18.64 -4.26 -2.99
N GLN A 240 -19.54 -3.88 -3.91
CA GLN A 240 -20.96 -3.69 -3.60
C GLN A 240 -21.67 -5.01 -3.32
N GLU A 241 -21.15 -6.13 -3.81
CA GLU A 241 -21.69 -7.46 -3.56
C GLU A 241 -21.24 -8.04 -2.21
N ALA A 242 -20.24 -7.45 -1.57
CA ALA A 242 -19.60 -7.99 -0.38
C ALA A 242 -20.06 -7.29 0.90
N SER A 243 -20.23 -8.07 1.97
CA SER A 243 -20.54 -7.58 3.32
C SER A 243 -19.29 -7.42 4.19
N VAL A 244 -18.18 -8.09 3.86
CA VAL A 244 -16.92 -8.05 4.61
C VAL A 244 -15.72 -8.19 3.68
N PHE A 245 -14.62 -7.51 4.03
CA PHE A 245 -13.32 -7.63 3.38
C PHE A 245 -12.34 -8.38 4.29
N ILE A 246 -11.62 -9.37 3.77
CA ILE A 246 -10.55 -10.02 4.52
C ILE A 246 -9.18 -9.79 3.87
N ASN A 247 -8.14 -9.66 4.72
CA ASN A 247 -6.75 -9.57 4.30
C ASN A 247 -5.90 -10.58 5.07
N THR A 248 -5.39 -11.58 4.37
CA THR A 248 -4.67 -12.73 4.94
C THR A 248 -3.14 -12.63 4.80
N SER A 249 -2.59 -11.42 4.61
CA SER A 249 -1.15 -11.22 4.37
C SER A 249 -0.29 -11.71 5.54
N ARG A 250 0.85 -12.36 5.26
CA ARG A 250 1.89 -12.70 6.27
C ARG A 250 2.77 -11.52 6.63
N VAL A 251 3.02 -10.64 5.67
CA VAL A 251 3.82 -9.43 5.83
C VAL A 251 3.17 -8.36 5.00
N ASP A 252 2.91 -7.23 5.62
CA ASP A 252 2.43 -6.05 4.90
C ASP A 252 2.87 -4.78 5.64
N ASN A 253 2.81 -3.65 4.95
CA ASN A 253 3.06 -2.35 5.55
C ASN A 253 1.73 -1.58 5.68
N THR A 254 1.33 -0.89 4.63
CA THR A 254 0.02 -0.24 4.50
C THR A 254 -0.60 -0.71 3.20
N PRO A 255 -1.32 -1.84 3.24
CA PRO A 255 -1.90 -2.41 2.02
C PRO A 255 -2.97 -1.48 1.45
N VAL A 256 -2.74 -1.05 0.22
CA VAL A 256 -3.66 -0.13 -0.48
C VAL A 256 -5.07 -0.71 -0.55
N SER A 257 -5.22 -2.02 -0.81
CA SER A 257 -6.54 -2.66 -0.87
C SER A 257 -7.30 -2.64 0.46
N VAL A 258 -6.61 -2.67 1.60
CA VAL A 258 -7.24 -2.50 2.92
C VAL A 258 -7.71 -1.05 3.10
N VAL A 259 -6.85 -0.05 2.78
CA VAL A 259 -7.24 1.37 2.85
C VAL A 259 -8.43 1.65 1.94
N GLU A 260 -8.45 1.05 0.76
CA GLU A 260 -9.56 1.17 -0.21
C GLU A 260 -10.85 0.51 0.31
N ALA A 261 -10.76 -0.68 0.93
CA ALA A 261 -11.90 -1.32 1.56
C ALA A 261 -12.46 -0.46 2.71
N MET A 262 -11.58 0.11 3.55
CA MET A 262 -11.94 1.07 4.58
C MET A 262 -12.59 2.32 3.99
N ALA A 263 -12.07 2.83 2.87
CA ALA A 263 -12.63 3.97 2.15
C ALA A 263 -14.05 3.70 1.64
N LEU A 264 -14.34 2.48 1.26
CA LEU A 264 -15.69 2.04 0.89
C LEU A 264 -16.59 1.79 2.11
N GLY A 265 -16.05 1.84 3.33
CA GLY A 265 -16.75 1.49 4.57
C GLY A 265 -17.04 0.00 4.70
N LEU A 266 -16.29 -0.87 4.02
CA LEU A 266 -16.36 -2.31 4.25
C LEU A 266 -15.77 -2.64 5.62
N PRO A 267 -16.45 -3.45 6.44
CA PRO A 267 -15.84 -4.08 7.60
C PRO A 267 -14.62 -4.87 7.17
N VAL A 268 -13.49 -4.63 7.84
CA VAL A 268 -12.22 -5.28 7.51
C VAL A 268 -11.84 -6.25 8.63
N VAL A 269 -11.55 -7.51 8.26
CA VAL A 269 -10.85 -8.47 9.12
C VAL A 269 -9.48 -8.74 8.51
N SER A 270 -8.42 -8.48 9.24
CA SER A 270 -7.05 -8.56 8.73
C SER A 270 -6.12 -9.29 9.69
N THR A 271 -5.03 -9.81 9.15
CA THR A 271 -3.93 -10.31 9.97
C THR A 271 -3.30 -9.20 10.79
N ASP A 272 -2.84 -9.53 12.00
CA ASP A 272 -2.08 -8.66 12.90
C ASP A 272 -0.58 -8.72 12.57
N VAL A 273 -0.17 -8.11 11.45
CA VAL A 273 1.22 -8.15 10.98
C VAL A 273 1.70 -6.79 10.48
N GLY A 274 2.97 -6.51 10.69
CA GLY A 274 3.66 -5.35 10.13
C GLY A 274 2.99 -4.02 10.46
N GLY A 275 2.56 -3.28 9.43
CA GLY A 275 1.92 -1.97 9.61
C GLY A 275 0.40 -2.01 9.83
N LEU A 276 -0.23 -3.19 9.76
CA LEU A 276 -1.69 -3.32 9.91
C LEU A 276 -2.21 -2.88 11.29
N PRO A 277 -1.52 -3.13 12.44
CA PRO A 277 -1.93 -2.60 13.75
C PRO A 277 -1.92 -1.07 13.85
N HIS A 278 -1.17 -0.38 13.00
CA HIS A 278 -1.20 1.09 12.92
C HIS A 278 -2.34 1.63 12.05
N LEU A 279 -2.89 0.78 11.19
CA LEU A 279 -4.01 1.10 10.30
C LEU A 279 -5.35 0.73 10.93
N ILE A 280 -5.41 -0.46 11.54
CA ILE A 280 -6.63 -1.04 12.13
C ILE A 280 -6.51 -1.01 13.66
N THR A 281 -7.46 -0.35 14.31
CA THR A 281 -7.70 -0.44 15.74
C THR A 281 -8.75 -1.51 15.97
N HIS A 282 -8.33 -2.64 16.58
CA HIS A 282 -9.18 -3.82 16.79
C HIS A 282 -10.49 -3.47 17.48
N GLY A 283 -11.62 -3.89 16.90
CA GLY A 283 -12.97 -3.64 17.39
C GLY A 283 -13.51 -2.22 17.17
N VAL A 284 -12.68 -1.29 16.63
CA VAL A 284 -13.09 0.11 16.41
C VAL A 284 -13.34 0.39 14.93
N ASN A 285 -12.38 0.07 14.06
CA ASN A 285 -12.46 0.32 12.61
C ASN A 285 -12.13 -0.92 11.78
N GLY A 286 -12.11 -2.09 12.41
CA GLY A 286 -11.83 -3.40 11.82
C GLY A 286 -11.38 -4.38 12.89
N PHE A 287 -11.05 -5.59 12.47
CA PHE A 287 -10.54 -6.64 13.36
C PHE A 287 -9.16 -7.09 12.93
N LEU A 288 -8.30 -7.35 13.93
CA LEU A 288 -6.99 -7.98 13.75
C LEU A 288 -7.03 -9.39 14.32
N VAL A 289 -6.47 -10.34 13.59
CA VAL A 289 -6.40 -11.76 13.97
C VAL A 289 -5.00 -12.32 13.70
N PRO A 290 -4.55 -13.35 14.42
CA PRO A 290 -3.27 -13.98 14.14
C PRO A 290 -3.16 -14.47 12.69
N SER A 291 -1.99 -14.30 12.06
CA SER A 291 -1.77 -14.54 10.61
C SER A 291 -1.89 -16.00 10.16
N THR A 292 -2.09 -16.93 11.09
CA THR A 292 -2.26 -18.37 10.80
C THR A 292 -3.61 -18.92 11.27
N SER A 293 -4.51 -18.05 11.72
CA SER A 293 -5.77 -18.47 12.36
C SER A 293 -6.96 -18.34 11.42
N ALA A 294 -7.24 -19.36 10.61
CA ALA A 294 -8.49 -19.41 9.83
C ALA A 294 -9.73 -19.30 10.74
N GLN A 295 -9.70 -19.96 11.91
CA GLN A 295 -10.79 -19.90 12.89
C GLN A 295 -11.00 -18.46 13.40
N GLY A 296 -9.91 -17.73 13.74
CA GLY A 296 -10.01 -16.35 14.21
C GLY A 296 -10.64 -15.42 13.15
N PHE A 297 -10.34 -15.63 11.86
CA PHE A 297 -11.04 -14.92 10.78
C PHE A 297 -12.52 -15.29 10.72
N ALA A 298 -12.84 -16.60 10.74
CA ALA A 298 -14.22 -17.07 10.67
C ALA A 298 -15.06 -16.56 11.85
N ASP A 299 -14.50 -16.54 13.07
CA ASP A 299 -15.18 -16.01 14.26
C ASP A 299 -15.53 -14.52 14.10
N LYS A 300 -14.58 -13.70 13.62
CA LYS A 300 -14.82 -12.27 13.44
C LYS A 300 -15.77 -11.96 12.30
N VAL A 301 -15.71 -12.73 11.21
CA VAL A 301 -16.68 -12.62 10.11
C VAL A 301 -18.08 -13.05 10.58
N SER A 302 -18.18 -14.12 11.36
CA SER A 302 -19.45 -14.56 11.94
C SER A 302 -20.07 -13.50 12.85
N ALA A 303 -19.28 -12.91 13.75
CA ALA A 303 -19.76 -11.85 14.64
C ALA A 303 -20.31 -10.61 13.87
N LEU A 304 -19.73 -10.31 12.69
CA LEU A 304 -20.23 -9.27 11.79
C LEU A 304 -21.56 -9.68 11.13
N TRP A 305 -21.72 -10.96 10.78
CA TRP A 305 -22.91 -11.45 10.10
C TRP A 305 -24.08 -11.73 11.06
N ASP A 306 -23.78 -12.06 12.31
CA ASP A 306 -24.77 -12.34 13.37
C ASP A 306 -25.25 -11.07 14.10
N ASP A 307 -24.85 -9.88 13.59
CA ASP A 307 -25.18 -8.57 14.21
C ASP A 307 -24.65 -8.44 15.67
N GLU A 308 -23.60 -9.19 16.06
CA GLU A 308 -22.95 -9.05 17.37
C GLU A 308 -22.10 -7.75 17.47
N VAL A 309 -21.86 -7.11 16.32
CA VAL A 309 -21.07 -5.90 16.17
C VAL A 309 -21.87 -4.88 15.37
N ASP A 310 -21.81 -3.61 15.76
CA ASP A 310 -22.35 -2.53 14.95
C ASP A 310 -21.49 -2.34 13.69
N VAL A 311 -21.89 -3.03 12.61
CA VAL A 311 -21.23 -3.02 11.30
C VAL A 311 -21.21 -1.61 10.70
N HIS A 312 -22.25 -0.81 10.95
CA HIS A 312 -22.35 0.56 10.44
C HIS A 312 -21.31 1.47 11.11
N LEU A 313 -21.22 1.43 12.44
CA LEU A 313 -20.24 2.21 13.20
C LEU A 313 -18.80 1.79 12.84
N LEU A 314 -18.55 0.48 12.72
CA LEU A 314 -17.24 -0.05 12.32
C LEU A 314 -16.85 0.46 10.93
N GLY A 315 -17.74 0.41 9.96
CA GLY A 315 -17.53 0.90 8.60
C GLY A 315 -17.35 2.42 8.54
N GLN A 316 -18.08 3.17 9.34
CA GLN A 316 -17.95 4.62 9.46
C GLN A 316 -16.57 5.01 10.03
N ASN A 317 -16.12 4.34 11.08
CA ASN A 317 -14.80 4.54 11.67
C ASN A 317 -13.68 4.14 10.69
N ALA A 318 -13.87 3.07 9.92
CA ALA A 318 -12.96 2.67 8.86
C ALA A 318 -12.84 3.77 7.79
N ARG A 319 -13.97 4.29 7.31
CA ARG A 319 -14.02 5.42 6.37
C ARG A 319 -13.29 6.64 6.91
N GLN A 320 -13.57 7.03 8.16
CA GLN A 320 -12.91 8.17 8.81
C GLN A 320 -11.38 7.99 8.87
N LYS A 321 -10.92 6.79 9.20
CA LYS A 321 -9.47 6.47 9.18
C LYS A 321 -8.85 6.63 7.79
N SER A 322 -9.57 6.23 6.73
CA SER A 322 -9.07 6.32 5.35
C SER A 322 -8.87 7.77 4.86
N LEU A 323 -9.55 8.77 5.45
CA LEU A 323 -9.41 10.19 5.09
C LEU A 323 -7.97 10.70 5.27
N GLN A 324 -7.17 10.08 6.13
CA GLN A 324 -5.76 10.41 6.30
C GLN A 324 -4.94 10.14 5.03
N SER A 325 -5.43 9.26 4.17
CA SER A 325 -4.81 8.89 2.88
C SER A 325 -5.38 9.70 1.70
N ASP A 326 -6.32 10.61 1.90
CA ASP A 326 -6.84 11.42 0.80
C ASP A 326 -5.77 12.37 0.26
N TRP A 327 -5.76 12.58 -1.05
CA TRP A 327 -4.75 13.41 -1.70
C TRP A 327 -4.60 14.80 -1.08
N PRO A 328 -5.65 15.56 -0.73
CA PRO A 328 -5.51 16.84 -0.04
C PRO A 328 -4.73 16.75 1.28
N SER A 329 -5.01 15.73 2.10
CA SER A 329 -4.31 15.48 3.37
C SER A 329 -2.84 15.14 3.14
N VAL A 330 -2.57 14.24 2.19
CA VAL A 330 -1.20 13.84 1.81
C VAL A 330 -0.41 15.01 1.21
N GLN A 331 -1.05 15.84 0.40
CA GLN A 331 -0.45 17.05 -0.17
C GLN A 331 -0.01 18.04 0.90
N ALA A 332 -0.86 18.29 1.90
CA ALA A 332 -0.53 19.20 2.99
C ALA A 332 0.71 18.72 3.78
N LEU A 333 0.80 17.41 4.07
CA LEU A 333 1.96 16.81 4.74
C LEU A 333 3.26 16.95 3.92
N TRP A 334 3.18 16.70 2.61
CA TRP A 334 4.34 16.88 1.72
C TRP A 334 4.77 18.35 1.59
N GLN A 335 3.81 19.27 1.51
CA GLN A 335 4.12 20.72 1.46
C GLN A 335 4.84 21.18 2.72
N THR A 336 4.36 20.76 3.91
CA THR A 336 5.02 21.06 5.19
C THR A 336 6.43 20.51 5.18
N LEU A 337 6.62 19.22 4.88
CA LEU A 337 7.94 18.59 4.85
C LEU A 337 8.92 19.30 3.91
N ILE A 338 8.48 19.66 2.69
CA ILE A 338 9.32 20.33 1.71
C ILE A 338 9.69 21.75 2.17
N ASN A 339 8.76 22.47 2.81
CA ASN A 339 9.03 23.79 3.35
C ASN A 339 10.04 23.75 4.50
N ASP A 340 9.90 22.78 5.43
CA ASP A 340 10.85 22.58 6.54
C ASP A 340 12.27 22.27 6.06
N LEU A 341 12.39 21.58 4.94
CA LEU A 341 13.69 21.27 4.34
C LEU A 341 14.32 22.45 3.60
N LYS A 342 13.56 23.50 3.25
CA LYS A 342 14.09 24.70 2.57
C LYS A 342 14.60 25.75 3.53
N ASN A 343 14.03 25.78 4.73
CA ASN A 343 14.47 26.64 5.82
C ASN A 343 15.70 26.04 6.52
#